data_a5ccd0ae8f8cbdd9f63844f45ac547c8
#
_entry.id   a5ccd0ae8f8cbdd9f63844f45ac547c8
#
_cell.length_a   1.000
_cell.length_b   1.000
_cell.length_c   1.000
_cell.angle_alpha   90.00
_cell.angle_beta   90.00
_cell.angle_gamma   90.00
#
_symmetry.space_group_name_H-M   'P 1'
#
loop_
_entity.id
_entity.type
_entity.pdbx_description
1 polymer ?
#
loop_
_entity_poly.entity_id
_entity_poly.type
_entity_poly.pdbx_seq_one_letter_code
_entity_poly.pdbx_strand_id
1 'polypeptide(L)'
;MANKRANGEGTLFQREDGIWISQIMIGYKPDGKRDIRTFTGKTRKEAIKKREEFQRKRAAGLLVAEDTRFDEFGAAWLEHHKDNISPTTHEHYRYTLQILTDYFGRRKLVDIKAMDIEQFLKKLRNGGRSDSAIAHCRGMLFQIFNKAAANDLVMKNPVAFADKMRKRPKKRKEA
;
A
#
# COMPACT_ATOMS: atom_id res chain seq x y z
N MET A 1 -4.50 15.19 43.84
CA MET A 1 -5.64 14.78 42.99
C MET A 1 -5.11 14.55 41.57
N ALA A 2 -5.19 13.33 41.03
CA ALA A 2 -4.73 13.02 39.68
C ALA A 2 -5.70 13.65 38.69
N ASN A 3 -5.22 14.60 37.89
CA ASN A 3 -5.99 15.24 36.82
C ASN A 3 -6.47 14.18 35.81
N LYS A 4 -7.80 13.98 35.75
CA LYS A 4 -8.43 13.07 34.79
C LYS A 4 -8.16 13.59 33.38
N ARG A 5 -7.36 12.86 32.59
CA ARG A 5 -7.00 13.25 31.21
C ARG A 5 -8.25 13.25 30.33
N ALA A 6 -8.33 14.19 29.39
CA ALA A 6 -9.43 14.27 28.45
C ALA A 6 -9.45 13.03 27.53
N ASN A 7 -10.66 12.59 27.14
CA ASN A 7 -10.82 11.47 26.21
C ASN A 7 -10.11 11.81 24.89
N GLY A 8 -9.15 10.96 24.48
CA GLY A 8 -8.38 11.13 23.23
C GLY A 8 -6.93 11.59 23.40
N GLU A 9 -6.51 12.03 24.60
CA GLU A 9 -5.11 12.47 24.83
C GLU A 9 -4.08 11.33 24.79
N GLY A 10 -4.53 10.07 24.85
CA GLY A 10 -3.64 8.91 24.85
C GLY A 10 -2.86 8.74 26.17
N THR A 11 -2.05 7.70 26.26
CA THR A 11 -1.19 7.42 27.40
C THR A 11 0.24 7.83 27.09
N LEU A 12 0.93 8.44 28.08
CA LEU A 12 2.33 8.81 27.97
C LEU A 12 3.05 8.38 29.25
N PHE A 13 4.10 7.58 29.13
CA PHE A 13 4.92 7.10 30.22
C PHE A 13 6.36 6.83 29.75
N GLN A 14 7.28 6.73 30.70
CA GLN A 14 8.65 6.35 30.45
C GLN A 14 8.84 4.89 30.86
N ARG A 15 9.46 4.11 30.00
CA ARG A 15 9.84 2.72 30.28
C ARG A 15 11.13 2.70 31.09
N GLU A 16 11.43 1.59 31.77
CA GLU A 16 12.62 1.43 32.64
C GLU A 16 13.96 1.65 31.88
N ASP A 17 13.99 1.41 30.57
CA ASP A 17 15.15 1.68 29.72
C ASP A 17 15.29 3.16 29.30
N GLY A 18 14.48 4.06 29.89
CA GLY A 18 14.52 5.49 29.62
C GLY A 18 13.77 5.94 28.37
N ILE A 19 13.22 5.02 27.55
CA ILE A 19 12.48 5.34 26.34
C ILE A 19 11.08 5.85 26.71
N TRP A 20 10.68 6.98 26.15
CA TRP A 20 9.34 7.52 26.26
C TRP A 20 8.38 6.83 25.32
N ILE A 21 7.24 6.42 25.83
CA ILE A 21 6.17 5.76 25.09
C ILE A 21 4.92 6.63 25.14
N SER A 22 4.37 6.94 23.95
CA SER A 22 3.09 7.59 23.78
C SER A 22 2.14 6.66 23.03
N GLN A 23 0.95 6.41 23.56
CA GLN A 23 -0.03 5.50 22.99
C GLN A 23 -1.34 6.22 22.73
N ILE A 24 -2.00 5.85 21.64
CA ILE A 24 -3.35 6.32 21.30
C ILE A 24 -4.20 5.14 20.85
N MET A 25 -5.43 5.10 21.28
CA MET A 25 -6.44 4.17 20.79
C MET A 25 -7.00 4.69 19.46
N ILE A 26 -6.97 3.87 18.42
CA ILE A 26 -7.43 4.24 17.07
C ILE A 26 -8.75 3.58 16.68
N GLY A 27 -9.23 2.61 17.45
CA GLY A 27 -10.46 1.89 17.21
C GLY A 27 -10.48 0.53 17.87
N TYR A 28 -11.19 -0.39 17.28
CA TYR A 28 -11.23 -1.80 17.66
C TYR A 28 -10.83 -2.67 16.47
N LYS A 29 -10.10 -3.74 16.75
CA LYS A 29 -9.78 -4.77 15.76
C LYS A 29 -11.02 -5.62 15.45
N PRO A 30 -11.03 -6.40 14.35
CA PRO A 30 -12.14 -7.31 14.03
C PRO A 30 -12.45 -8.34 15.16
N ASP A 31 -11.46 -8.66 16.00
CA ASP A 31 -11.60 -9.55 17.17
C ASP A 31 -12.17 -8.84 18.41
N GLY A 32 -12.61 -7.58 18.28
CA GLY A 32 -13.18 -6.76 19.37
C GLY A 32 -12.15 -6.16 20.33
N LYS A 33 -10.86 -6.44 20.17
CA LYS A 33 -9.81 -5.86 21.03
C LYS A 33 -9.50 -4.41 20.61
N ARG A 34 -9.04 -3.62 21.58
CA ARG A 34 -8.61 -2.23 21.31
C ARG A 34 -7.44 -2.20 20.33
N ASP A 35 -7.54 -1.41 19.27
CA ASP A 35 -6.42 -1.12 18.39
C ASP A 35 -5.65 0.09 18.94
N ILE A 36 -4.47 -0.17 19.50
CA ILE A 36 -3.63 0.84 20.14
C ILE A 36 -2.35 1.00 19.32
N ARG A 37 -2.09 2.24 18.88
CA ARG A 37 -0.82 2.61 18.26
C ARG A 37 0.13 3.18 19.29
N THR A 38 1.39 2.72 19.21
CA THR A 38 2.47 3.08 20.13
C THR A 38 3.55 3.85 19.40
N PHE A 39 3.97 4.97 19.98
CA PHE A 39 5.04 5.83 19.46
C PHE A 39 6.13 5.92 20.49
N THR A 40 7.37 5.73 20.09
CA THR A 40 8.54 5.75 20.96
C THR A 40 9.44 6.92 20.64
N GLY A 41 10.09 7.49 21.65
CA GLY A 41 11.06 8.57 21.50
C GLY A 41 12.10 8.54 22.60
N LYS A 42 13.30 9.06 22.34
CA LYS A 42 14.34 9.25 23.35
C LYS A 42 13.94 10.34 24.37
N THR A 43 13.06 11.26 23.97
CA THR A 43 12.52 12.32 24.81
C THR A 43 10.99 12.28 24.82
N ARG A 44 10.41 12.82 25.89
CA ARG A 44 8.95 13.01 26.01
C ARG A 44 8.36 13.79 24.83
N LYS A 45 9.05 14.86 24.41
CA LYS A 45 8.65 15.73 23.31
C LYS A 45 8.64 14.98 21.96
N GLU A 46 9.62 14.12 21.73
CA GLU A 46 9.71 13.32 20.51
C GLU A 46 8.55 12.31 20.40
N ALA A 47 8.25 11.58 21.48
CA ALA A 47 7.16 10.62 21.51
C ALA A 47 5.80 11.30 21.27
N ILE A 48 5.58 12.47 21.87
CA ILE A 48 4.37 13.29 21.66
C ILE A 48 4.30 13.78 20.21
N LYS A 49 5.38 14.35 19.66
CA LYS A 49 5.42 14.87 18.29
C LYS A 49 5.05 13.78 17.27
N LYS A 50 5.60 12.59 17.40
CA LYS A 50 5.27 11.44 16.53
C LYS A 50 3.78 11.07 16.61
N ARG A 51 3.19 11.07 17.81
CA ARG A 51 1.76 10.82 18.00
C ARG A 51 0.90 11.89 17.34
N GLU A 52 1.23 13.17 17.55
CA GLU A 52 0.47 14.30 17.00
C GLU A 52 0.56 14.35 15.47
N GLU A 53 1.73 14.02 14.91
CA GLU A 53 1.90 13.90 13.47
C GLU A 53 1.03 12.77 12.90
N PHE A 54 0.98 11.62 13.57
CA PHE A 54 0.07 10.53 13.23
C PHE A 54 -1.39 10.98 13.31
N GLN A 55 -1.80 11.65 14.38
CA GLN A 55 -3.19 12.14 14.53
C GLN A 55 -3.55 13.15 13.42
N ARG A 56 -2.65 14.06 13.06
CA ARG A 56 -2.85 15.01 11.94
C ARG A 56 -3.02 14.29 10.61
N LYS A 57 -2.15 13.34 10.30
CA LYS A 57 -2.24 12.52 9.09
C LYS A 57 -3.56 11.74 9.04
N ARG A 58 -3.99 11.19 10.17
CA ARG A 58 -5.27 10.47 10.28
C ARG A 58 -6.48 11.38 10.07
N ALA A 59 -6.49 12.53 10.70
CA ALA A 59 -7.56 13.53 10.55
C ALA A 59 -7.64 14.07 9.10
N ALA A 60 -6.52 14.09 8.39
CA ALA A 60 -6.44 14.45 6.98
C ALA A 60 -6.77 13.27 6.03
N GLY A 61 -7.26 12.13 6.54
CA GLY A 61 -7.51 10.93 5.72
C GLY A 61 -6.25 10.21 5.20
N LEU A 62 -5.06 10.66 5.62
CA LEU A 62 -3.77 10.20 5.08
C LEU A 62 -3.24 8.92 5.74
N LEU A 63 -3.99 8.31 6.65
CA LEU A 63 -3.46 7.26 7.54
C LEU A 63 -4.21 5.93 7.54
N VAL A 64 -5.15 5.71 6.63
CA VAL A 64 -5.93 4.47 6.69
C VAL A 64 -5.13 3.24 6.29
N ALA A 65 -3.93 3.40 5.73
CA ALA A 65 -3.26 2.27 5.11
C ALA A 65 -1.73 2.24 5.16
N GLU A 66 -1.09 2.85 6.13
CA GLU A 66 0.40 2.77 6.20
C GLU A 66 0.93 1.32 6.25
N ASP A 67 0.09 0.33 6.58
CA ASP A 67 0.50 -1.07 6.72
C ASP A 67 -0.12 -2.03 5.70
N THR A 68 -1.01 -1.57 4.80
CA THR A 68 -1.61 -2.47 3.80
C THR A 68 -0.57 -2.90 2.77
N ARG A 69 -0.35 -4.19 2.68
CA ARG A 69 0.64 -4.80 1.78
C ARG A 69 0.03 -5.03 0.40
N PHE A 70 0.90 -4.99 -0.63
CA PHE A 70 0.48 -5.20 -2.01
C PHE A 70 -0.10 -6.60 -2.24
N ASP A 71 0.52 -7.66 -1.69
CA ASP A 71 0.06 -9.04 -1.84
C ASP A 71 -1.34 -9.26 -1.22
N GLU A 72 -1.58 -8.75 -0.01
CA GLU A 72 -2.85 -8.85 0.69
C GLU A 72 -3.96 -8.09 -0.05
N PHE A 73 -3.68 -6.84 -0.44
CA PHE A 73 -4.66 -6.02 -1.14
C PHE A 73 -4.94 -6.53 -2.56
N GLY A 74 -3.92 -6.99 -3.28
CA GLY A 74 -4.06 -7.58 -4.61
C GLY A 74 -4.93 -8.84 -4.61
N ALA A 75 -4.75 -9.72 -3.62
CA ALA A 75 -5.58 -10.91 -3.44
C ALA A 75 -7.04 -10.54 -3.14
N ALA A 76 -7.27 -9.61 -2.21
CA ALA A 76 -8.62 -9.13 -1.88
C ALA A 76 -9.29 -8.43 -3.09
N TRP A 77 -8.52 -7.66 -3.88
CA TRP A 77 -9.00 -7.03 -5.09
C TRP A 77 -9.45 -8.06 -6.14
N LEU A 78 -8.67 -9.12 -6.35
CA LEU A 78 -9.01 -10.18 -7.30
C LEU A 78 -10.26 -10.96 -6.87
N GLU A 79 -10.37 -11.31 -5.60
CA GLU A 79 -11.55 -12.01 -5.06
C GLU A 79 -12.82 -11.17 -5.24
N HIS A 80 -12.73 -9.84 -4.97
CA HIS A 80 -13.86 -8.93 -5.20
C HIS A 80 -14.27 -8.82 -6.68
N HIS A 81 -13.37 -9.09 -7.62
CA HIS A 81 -13.66 -9.04 -9.06
C HIS A 81 -14.21 -10.35 -9.62
N LYS A 82 -14.10 -11.44 -8.89
CA LYS A 82 -14.40 -12.80 -9.35
C LYS A 82 -15.80 -12.93 -9.95
N ASP A 83 -16.80 -12.37 -9.28
CA ASP A 83 -18.21 -12.47 -9.70
C ASP A 83 -18.57 -11.60 -10.91
N ASN A 84 -17.69 -10.66 -11.27
CA ASN A 84 -17.89 -9.69 -12.34
C ASN A 84 -17.12 -9.98 -13.63
N ILE A 85 -16.37 -11.10 -13.67
CA ILE A 85 -15.51 -11.48 -14.81
C ILE A 85 -15.70 -12.95 -15.16
N SER A 86 -15.42 -13.30 -16.42
CA SER A 86 -15.48 -14.69 -16.85
C SER A 86 -14.41 -15.55 -16.15
N PRO A 87 -14.63 -16.87 -15.99
CA PRO A 87 -13.62 -17.77 -15.41
C PRO A 87 -12.26 -17.68 -16.11
N THR A 88 -12.24 -17.60 -17.44
CA THR A 88 -11.01 -17.45 -18.22
C THR A 88 -10.29 -16.13 -17.90
N THR A 89 -11.03 -15.04 -17.76
CA THR A 89 -10.47 -13.72 -17.38
C THR A 89 -9.91 -13.78 -15.96
N HIS A 90 -10.61 -14.46 -15.04
CA HIS A 90 -10.15 -14.64 -13.68
C HIS A 90 -8.80 -15.38 -13.62
N GLU A 91 -8.64 -16.46 -14.39
CA GLU A 91 -7.38 -17.20 -14.47
C GLU A 91 -6.23 -16.32 -15.03
N HIS A 92 -6.50 -15.55 -16.08
CA HIS A 92 -5.54 -14.59 -16.59
C HIS A 92 -5.14 -13.52 -15.54
N TYR A 93 -6.09 -13.03 -14.77
CA TYR A 93 -5.84 -12.09 -13.69
C TYR A 93 -5.03 -12.72 -12.56
N ARG A 94 -5.35 -13.96 -12.19
CA ARG A 94 -4.61 -14.73 -11.18
C ARG A 94 -3.14 -14.87 -11.57
N TYR A 95 -2.87 -15.27 -12.81
CA TYR A 95 -1.51 -15.41 -13.33
C TYR A 95 -0.77 -14.06 -13.34
N THR A 96 -1.43 -13.00 -13.82
CA THR A 96 -0.84 -11.67 -13.85
C THR A 96 -0.56 -11.16 -12.45
N LEU A 97 -1.49 -11.34 -11.50
CA LEU A 97 -1.32 -10.97 -10.10
C LEU A 97 -0.12 -11.69 -9.47
N GLN A 98 0.10 -12.96 -9.78
CA GLN A 98 1.26 -13.69 -9.30
C GLN A 98 2.57 -13.02 -9.74
N ILE A 99 2.69 -12.60 -11.00
CA ILE A 99 3.87 -11.87 -11.49
C ILE A 99 4.07 -10.56 -10.72
N LEU A 100 2.98 -9.85 -10.40
CA LEU A 100 3.04 -8.61 -9.64
C LEU A 100 3.46 -8.87 -8.20
N THR A 101 2.90 -9.90 -7.58
CA THR A 101 3.21 -10.30 -6.19
C THR A 101 4.64 -10.80 -6.05
N ASP A 102 5.18 -11.51 -7.03
CA ASP A 102 6.58 -11.95 -7.05
C ASP A 102 7.56 -10.76 -7.03
N TYR A 103 7.14 -9.60 -7.53
CA TYR A 103 7.98 -8.40 -7.56
C TYR A 103 7.71 -7.46 -6.39
N PHE A 104 6.45 -7.12 -6.15
CA PHE A 104 6.07 -6.15 -5.12
C PHE A 104 5.82 -6.80 -3.75
N GLY A 105 5.31 -8.02 -3.73
CA GLY A 105 5.16 -8.87 -2.55
C GLY A 105 4.63 -8.16 -1.31
N ARG A 106 5.41 -8.26 -0.25
CA ARG A 106 5.10 -7.67 1.06
C ARG A 106 5.36 -6.17 1.17
N ARG A 107 5.70 -5.48 0.07
CA ARG A 107 5.86 -4.02 0.12
C ARG A 107 4.52 -3.36 0.44
N LYS A 108 4.56 -2.33 1.26
CA LYS A 108 3.37 -1.52 1.57
C LYS A 108 2.94 -0.76 0.32
N LEU A 109 1.63 -0.62 0.10
CA LEU A 109 1.09 0.13 -1.04
C LEU A 109 1.61 1.56 -1.10
N VAL A 110 1.74 2.21 0.06
CA VAL A 110 2.24 3.60 0.18
C VAL A 110 3.71 3.77 -0.22
N ASP A 111 4.50 2.70 -0.17
CA ASP A 111 5.93 2.72 -0.50
C ASP A 111 6.21 2.44 -1.98
N ILE A 112 5.21 2.00 -2.73
CA ILE A 112 5.34 1.74 -4.17
C ILE A 112 5.16 3.05 -4.94
N LYS A 113 6.23 3.53 -5.57
CA LYS A 113 6.27 4.80 -6.32
C LYS A 113 6.30 4.58 -7.82
N ALA A 114 6.12 5.64 -8.59
CA ALA A 114 6.16 5.59 -10.07
C ALA A 114 7.46 4.97 -10.60
N MET A 115 8.60 5.32 -10.02
CA MET A 115 9.89 4.73 -10.40
C MET A 115 9.96 3.21 -10.17
N ASP A 116 9.34 2.69 -9.12
CA ASP A 116 9.29 1.23 -8.88
C ASP A 116 8.49 0.53 -9.97
N ILE A 117 7.39 1.15 -10.41
CA ILE A 117 6.57 0.63 -11.53
C ILE A 117 7.40 0.60 -12.82
N GLU A 118 8.13 1.67 -13.12
CA GLU A 118 9.00 1.74 -14.30
C GLU A 118 10.11 0.69 -14.28
N GLN A 119 10.77 0.53 -13.13
CA GLN A 119 11.80 -0.50 -12.92
C GLN A 119 11.22 -1.91 -13.11
N PHE A 120 10.04 -2.17 -12.58
CA PHE A 120 9.34 -3.44 -12.77
C PHE A 120 9.06 -3.71 -14.26
N LEU A 121 8.48 -2.76 -14.97
CA LEU A 121 8.17 -2.91 -16.41
C LEU A 121 9.46 -3.11 -17.22
N LYS A 122 10.54 -2.41 -16.88
CA LYS A 122 11.88 -2.60 -17.47
C LYS A 122 12.42 -4.00 -17.23
N LYS A 123 12.27 -4.52 -15.99
CA LYS A 123 12.68 -5.89 -15.63
C LYS A 123 11.91 -6.93 -16.46
N LEU A 124 10.58 -6.77 -16.63
CA LEU A 124 9.78 -7.66 -17.47
C LEU A 124 10.27 -7.65 -18.92
N ARG A 125 10.58 -6.47 -19.47
CA ARG A 125 11.11 -6.32 -20.83
C ARG A 125 12.45 -7.02 -21.00
N ASN A 126 13.37 -6.81 -20.06
CA ASN A 126 14.70 -7.42 -20.10
C ASN A 126 14.61 -8.96 -19.92
N GLY A 127 13.61 -9.45 -19.19
CA GLY A 127 13.28 -10.88 -19.08
C GLY A 127 12.54 -11.47 -20.28
N GLY A 128 12.48 -10.75 -21.41
CA GLY A 128 11.92 -11.26 -22.67
C GLY A 128 10.39 -11.27 -22.77
N ARG A 129 9.66 -10.68 -21.82
CA ARG A 129 8.19 -10.59 -21.90
C ARG A 129 7.76 -9.75 -23.10
N SER A 130 6.64 -10.14 -23.72
CA SER A 130 6.06 -9.40 -24.83
C SER A 130 5.50 -8.05 -24.39
N ASP A 131 5.44 -7.09 -25.32
CA ASP A 131 4.87 -5.76 -25.03
C ASP A 131 3.40 -5.85 -24.61
N SER A 132 2.65 -6.85 -25.10
CA SER A 132 1.27 -7.14 -24.67
C SER A 132 1.23 -7.58 -23.20
N ALA A 133 2.07 -8.54 -22.81
CA ALA A 133 2.13 -9.01 -21.42
C ALA A 133 2.52 -7.88 -20.46
N ILE A 134 3.47 -7.02 -20.85
CA ILE A 134 3.87 -5.85 -20.08
C ILE A 134 2.70 -4.87 -19.93
N ALA A 135 1.95 -4.63 -21.01
CA ALA A 135 0.77 -3.77 -20.99
C ALA A 135 -0.33 -4.33 -20.06
N HIS A 136 -0.54 -5.65 -20.05
CA HIS A 136 -1.47 -6.30 -19.12
C HIS A 136 -1.06 -6.12 -17.66
N CYS A 137 0.23 -6.35 -17.33
CA CYS A 137 0.75 -6.12 -15.97
C CYS A 137 0.54 -4.65 -15.54
N ARG A 138 0.85 -3.70 -16.42
CA ARG A 138 0.63 -2.26 -16.13
C ARG A 138 -0.84 -1.93 -15.95
N GLY A 139 -1.72 -2.49 -16.79
CA GLY A 139 -3.17 -2.29 -16.71
C GLY A 139 -3.75 -2.81 -15.40
N MET A 140 -3.33 -4.00 -14.95
CA MET A 140 -3.77 -4.56 -13.67
C MET A 140 -3.25 -3.74 -12.50
N LEU A 141 -1.96 -3.34 -12.50
CA LEU A 141 -1.42 -2.43 -11.48
C LEU A 141 -2.24 -1.14 -11.39
N PHE A 142 -2.60 -0.58 -12.55
CA PHE A 142 -3.40 0.64 -12.60
C PHE A 142 -4.77 0.45 -11.94
N GLN A 143 -5.45 -0.67 -12.20
CA GLN A 143 -6.75 -0.99 -11.59
C GLN A 143 -6.64 -1.20 -10.07
N ILE A 144 -5.64 -1.98 -9.62
CA ILE A 144 -5.38 -2.23 -8.20
C ILE A 144 -5.13 -0.90 -7.47
N PHE A 145 -4.23 -0.05 -7.99
CA PHE A 145 -3.93 1.24 -7.37
C PHE A 145 -5.05 2.26 -7.47
N ASN A 146 -5.89 2.23 -8.52
CA ASN A 146 -7.11 3.03 -8.56
C ASN A 146 -8.08 2.61 -7.45
N LYS A 147 -8.27 1.31 -7.25
CA LYS A 147 -9.11 0.82 -6.14
C LYS A 147 -8.51 1.16 -4.78
N ALA A 148 -7.19 1.08 -4.64
CA ALA A 148 -6.48 1.49 -3.42
C ALA A 148 -6.67 2.99 -3.15
N ALA A 149 -6.56 3.85 -4.17
CA ALA A 149 -6.79 5.29 -4.03
C ALA A 149 -8.27 5.61 -3.70
N ALA A 150 -9.22 4.90 -4.32
CA ALA A 150 -10.65 5.05 -4.02
C ALA A 150 -11.04 4.59 -2.60
N ASN A 151 -10.19 3.80 -1.94
CA ASN A 151 -10.34 3.40 -0.53
C ASN A 151 -9.37 4.14 0.40
N ASP A 152 -8.81 5.27 -0.03
CA ASP A 152 -7.86 6.12 0.74
C ASP A 152 -6.60 5.38 1.23
N LEU A 153 -6.30 4.22 0.64
CA LEU A 153 -5.11 3.43 0.97
C LEU A 153 -3.81 4.02 0.40
N VAL A 154 -3.92 4.84 -0.61
CA VAL A 154 -2.84 5.65 -1.19
C VAL A 154 -3.39 6.99 -1.63
N MET A 155 -2.60 8.06 -1.55
CA MET A 155 -3.05 9.40 -1.93
C MET A 155 -3.34 9.53 -3.44
N LYS A 156 -2.61 8.80 -4.26
CA LYS A 156 -2.72 8.83 -5.73
C LYS A 156 -2.20 7.52 -6.33
N ASN A 157 -2.68 7.21 -7.52
CA ASN A 157 -2.24 6.04 -8.26
C ASN A 157 -0.82 6.26 -8.84
N PRO A 158 0.23 5.55 -8.35
CA PRO A 158 1.59 5.74 -8.86
C PRO A 158 1.77 5.34 -10.33
N VAL A 159 0.93 4.43 -10.83
CA VAL A 159 0.98 3.97 -12.23
C VAL A 159 0.56 5.06 -13.21
N ALA A 160 -0.29 6.00 -12.76
CA ALA A 160 -0.69 7.15 -13.58
C ALA A 160 0.48 8.09 -13.88
N PHE A 161 1.47 8.15 -12.99
CA PHE A 161 2.65 9.02 -13.07
C PHE A 161 3.88 8.29 -13.61
N ALA A 162 3.82 6.96 -13.75
CA ALA A 162 4.90 6.17 -14.34
C ALA A 162 4.94 6.33 -15.86
N ASP A 163 6.13 6.52 -16.41
CA ASP A 163 6.34 6.66 -17.84
C ASP A 163 5.87 5.43 -18.62
N LYS A 164 5.25 5.69 -19.76
CA LYS A 164 4.85 4.61 -20.68
C LYS A 164 6.08 4.14 -21.47
N MET A 165 6.34 2.86 -21.42
CA MET A 165 7.40 2.27 -22.24
C MET A 165 7.03 2.35 -23.72
N ARG A 166 7.97 2.83 -24.56
CA ARG A 166 7.80 2.79 -26.02
C ARG A 166 7.70 1.34 -26.49
N LYS A 167 6.74 1.06 -27.40
CA LYS A 167 6.61 -0.26 -28.03
C LYS A 167 7.86 -0.57 -28.84
N ARG A 168 8.25 -1.84 -28.88
CA ARG A 168 9.32 -2.28 -29.79
C ARG A 168 8.86 -2.14 -31.23
N PRO A 169 9.76 -1.76 -32.19
CA PRO A 169 9.42 -1.78 -33.61
C PRO A 169 9.01 -3.20 -34.01
N LYS A 170 7.88 -3.33 -34.69
CA LYS A 170 7.48 -4.64 -35.24
C LYS A 170 8.55 -5.08 -36.25
N LYS A 171 9.12 -6.29 -36.08
CA LYS A 171 9.92 -6.91 -37.12
C LYS A 171 9.03 -6.99 -38.39
N ARG A 172 9.45 -6.37 -39.47
CA ARG A 172 8.84 -6.62 -40.77
C ARG A 172 8.95 -8.11 -41.05
N LYS A 173 7.82 -8.78 -41.33
CA LYS A 173 7.86 -10.10 -41.92
C LYS A 173 8.46 -9.89 -43.29
N GLU A 174 9.64 -10.42 -43.52
CA GLU A 174 10.16 -10.61 -44.89
C GLU A 174 9.19 -11.59 -45.55
N ALA A 175 8.70 -11.16 -46.76
CA ALA A 175 7.80 -11.94 -47.58
C ALA A 175 8.56 -13.07 -48.27
#